data_43e25be1769549d3136e7e937dde0054
#
_entry.id   43e25be1769549d3136e7e937dde0054
#
_cell.length_a   1.000
_cell.length_b   1.000
_cell.length_c   1.000
_cell.angle_alpha   90.00
_cell.angle_beta   90.00
_cell.angle_gamma   90.00
#
_symmetry.space_group_name_H-M   'P 1'
#
loop_
_entity.id
_entity.type
_entity.pdbx_description
1 polymer ?
#
loop_
_entity_poly.entity_id
_entity_poly.type
_entity_poly.pdbx_seq_one_letter_code
_entity_poly.pdbx_strand_id
1 'polypeptide(L)'
;GACFHHCNNYPAYAVGGLDGATNMIYLLSGTEFRLSEQAHETVKKVLLTMRFYCNLKQWSLSMSGRHPNGGGSLIPIQYATMAIAGTPDGKQKHDPEMAAAYLRLVAYTEAPDKNAPDYLPKASTCHELEMKKLLEAQGFRPEPDPQGNLALGYGCVSVQRRSNWAAVVRGHSRYLWAAEHYLPANFYGRYLAHGRLPI
;
A
#
# COMPACT_ATOMS: atom_id res chain seq x y z
N GLY A 1 2.56 10.92 7.09
CA GLY A 1 1.97 9.71 6.57
C GLY A 1 1.48 9.85 5.14
N ALA A 2 1.24 8.80 4.45
CA ALA A 2 0.87 8.57 3.06
C ALA A 2 -0.23 9.52 2.48
N CYS A 3 -0.05 10.82 2.61
CA CYS A 3 -0.95 11.86 2.15
C CYS A 3 -0.34 12.55 0.95
N PHE A 4 -0.97 12.43 -0.18
CA PHE A 4 -0.56 13.03 -1.43
C PHE A 4 -1.70 13.88 -2.00
N HIS A 5 -1.33 14.90 -2.77
CA HIS A 5 -2.24 15.72 -3.50
C HIS A 5 -3.14 16.61 -2.62
N HIS A 6 -4.02 17.38 -3.24
CA HIS A 6 -4.90 18.34 -2.56
C HIS A 6 -5.95 17.72 -1.63
N CYS A 7 -6.23 16.43 -1.78
CA CYS A 7 -7.23 15.73 -0.99
C CYS A 7 -6.66 15.07 0.29
N ASN A 8 -5.39 15.21 0.54
CA ASN A 8 -4.61 14.84 1.73
C ASN A 8 -4.60 13.38 2.17
N ASN A 9 -5.63 12.60 2.00
CA ASN A 9 -5.72 11.27 2.60
C ASN A 9 -6.37 10.20 1.71
N TYR A 10 -6.27 10.40 0.40
CA TYR A 10 -6.78 9.40 -0.53
C TYR A 10 -5.64 8.54 -1.07
N PRO A 11 -5.63 7.24 -0.71
CA PRO A 11 -4.55 6.32 -1.08
C PRO A 11 -4.31 6.22 -2.58
N ALA A 12 -5.34 6.40 -3.40
CA ALA A 12 -5.22 6.33 -4.85
C ALA A 12 -4.18 7.30 -5.42
N TYR A 13 -4.11 8.51 -4.90
CA TYR A 13 -3.09 9.48 -5.32
C TYR A 13 -1.69 9.09 -4.82
N ALA A 14 -1.62 8.54 -3.61
CA ALA A 14 -0.37 8.06 -3.05
C ALA A 14 0.21 6.91 -3.88
N VAL A 15 -0.62 5.94 -4.26
CA VAL A 15 -0.20 4.79 -5.09
C VAL A 15 0.40 5.26 -6.42
N GLY A 16 -0.24 6.22 -7.10
CA GLY A 16 0.29 6.77 -8.35
C GLY A 16 1.64 7.48 -8.18
N GLY A 17 1.77 8.30 -7.13
CA GLY A 17 3.03 8.99 -6.83
C GLY A 17 4.15 8.04 -6.39
N LEU A 18 3.81 6.98 -5.68
CA LEU A 18 4.77 5.98 -5.22
C LEU A 18 5.31 5.11 -6.35
N ASP A 19 4.59 4.97 -7.45
CA ASP A 19 5.07 4.21 -8.59
C ASP A 19 6.38 4.79 -9.14
N GLY A 20 6.40 6.09 -9.39
CA GLY A 20 7.63 6.79 -9.78
C GLY A 20 8.72 6.72 -8.71
N ALA A 21 8.36 6.96 -7.44
CA ALA A 21 9.33 7.00 -6.34
C ALA A 21 10.02 5.64 -6.11
N THR A 22 9.26 4.54 -6.11
CA THR A 22 9.83 3.20 -5.91
C THR A 22 10.68 2.75 -7.08
N ASN A 23 10.28 3.07 -8.31
CA ASN A 23 11.08 2.81 -9.50
C ASN A 23 12.39 3.59 -9.48
N MET A 24 12.38 4.86 -9.08
CA MET A 24 13.61 5.65 -8.96
C MET A 24 14.54 5.10 -7.89
N ILE A 25 14.03 4.70 -6.73
CA ILE A 25 14.82 4.07 -5.69
C ILE A 25 15.47 2.79 -6.21
N TYR A 26 14.71 1.95 -6.89
CA TYR A 26 15.19 0.69 -7.45
C TYR A 26 16.29 0.90 -8.52
N LEU A 27 16.03 1.79 -9.49
CA LEU A 27 16.95 2.04 -10.59
C LEU A 27 18.25 2.71 -10.14
N LEU A 28 18.19 3.54 -9.12
CA LEU A 28 19.36 4.27 -8.61
C LEU A 28 20.07 3.55 -7.46
N SER A 29 19.48 2.46 -6.92
CA SER A 29 20.12 1.67 -5.87
C SER A 29 21.49 1.14 -6.33
N GLY A 30 22.49 1.23 -5.46
CA GLY A 30 23.84 0.80 -5.79
C GLY A 30 24.65 1.76 -6.68
N THR A 31 24.11 2.91 -7.05
CA THR A 31 24.80 3.97 -7.79
C THR A 31 25.14 5.18 -6.91
N GLU A 32 25.99 6.07 -7.41
CA GLU A 32 26.28 7.35 -6.75
C GLU A 32 25.05 8.29 -6.68
N PHE A 33 24.05 8.07 -7.53
CA PHE A 33 22.81 8.85 -7.60
C PHE A 33 21.69 8.30 -6.69
N ARG A 34 22.00 7.32 -5.85
CA ARG A 34 21.00 6.76 -4.93
C ARG A 34 20.38 7.85 -4.05
N LEU A 35 19.10 7.70 -3.72
CA LEU A 35 18.43 8.59 -2.79
C LEU A 35 19.12 8.54 -1.41
N SER A 36 19.02 9.65 -0.67
CA SER A 36 19.47 9.67 0.71
C SER A 36 18.72 8.62 1.54
N GLU A 37 19.37 8.11 2.58
CA GLU A 37 18.76 7.17 3.53
C GLU A 37 17.41 7.66 4.04
N GLN A 38 17.32 8.94 4.43
CA GLN A 38 16.10 9.56 4.92
C GLN A 38 14.97 9.56 3.87
N ALA A 39 15.29 9.84 2.61
CA ALA A 39 14.30 9.85 1.53
C ALA A 39 13.79 8.42 1.24
N HIS A 40 14.69 7.45 1.16
CA HIS A 40 14.35 6.05 0.97
C HIS A 40 13.49 5.52 2.14
N GLU A 41 13.90 5.78 3.38
CA GLU A 41 13.14 5.41 4.58
C GLU A 41 11.74 6.04 4.59
N THR A 42 11.60 7.27 4.12
CA THR A 42 10.31 7.95 4.02
C THR A 42 9.37 7.18 3.07
N VAL A 43 9.83 6.78 1.90
CA VAL A 43 9.03 6.00 0.94
C VAL A 43 8.68 4.63 1.50
N LYS A 44 9.65 3.93 2.10
CA LYS A 44 9.43 2.66 2.80
C LYS A 44 8.33 2.79 3.85
N LYS A 45 8.43 3.76 4.73
CA LYS A 45 7.46 4.02 5.80
C LYS A 45 6.06 4.31 5.26
N VAL A 46 5.96 5.03 4.15
CA VAL A 46 4.67 5.27 3.49
C VAL A 46 4.04 3.97 3.03
N LEU A 47 4.76 3.12 2.32
CA LEU A 47 4.27 1.82 1.85
C LEU A 47 3.83 0.92 3.01
N LEU A 48 4.65 0.82 4.06
CA LEU A 48 4.32 0.03 5.24
C LEU A 48 3.10 0.57 6.00
N THR A 49 2.92 1.89 6.03
CA THR A 49 1.71 2.52 6.56
C THR A 49 0.50 2.15 5.71
N MET A 50 0.62 2.21 4.39
CA MET A 50 -0.48 1.88 3.48
C MET A 50 -0.90 0.42 3.63
N ARG A 51 0.04 -0.52 3.69
CA ARG A 51 -0.30 -1.93 3.92
C ARG A 51 -0.97 -2.19 5.26
N PHE A 52 -0.69 -1.34 6.26
CA PHE A 52 -1.30 -1.48 7.58
C PHE A 52 -2.79 -1.14 7.58
N TYR A 53 -3.21 -0.08 6.88
CA TYR A 53 -4.62 0.32 6.86
C TYR A 53 -5.45 -0.40 5.78
N CYS A 54 -4.83 -1.20 4.93
CA CYS A 54 -5.53 -1.98 3.93
C CYS A 54 -5.97 -3.35 4.45
N ASN A 55 -7.15 -3.82 4.02
CA ASN A 55 -7.49 -5.22 4.10
C ASN A 55 -6.79 -5.93 2.95
N LEU A 56 -5.68 -6.61 3.27
CA LEU A 56 -4.70 -7.11 2.33
C LEU A 56 -4.24 -6.00 1.37
N LYS A 57 -4.78 -5.93 0.17
CA LYS A 57 -4.46 -4.91 -0.84
C LYS A 57 -5.44 -3.74 -0.87
N GLN A 58 -6.67 -3.95 -0.46
CA GLN A 58 -7.74 -2.96 -0.62
C GLN A 58 -7.85 -2.04 0.59
N TRP A 59 -7.88 -0.75 0.35
CA TRP A 59 -8.22 0.20 1.41
C TRP A 59 -9.73 0.30 1.61
N SER A 60 -10.10 0.77 2.80
CA SER A 60 -11.49 0.99 3.17
C SER A 60 -12.20 1.92 2.19
N LEU A 61 -13.47 1.64 1.94
CA LEU A 61 -14.33 2.50 1.12
C LEU A 61 -14.41 3.94 1.65
N SER A 62 -14.31 4.13 2.95
CA SER A 62 -14.23 5.47 3.57
C SER A 62 -13.02 6.30 3.12
N MET A 63 -11.99 5.66 2.55
CA MET A 63 -10.78 6.28 2.03
C MET A 63 -10.74 6.33 0.50
N SER A 64 -11.83 5.99 -0.18
CA SER A 64 -11.87 5.86 -1.65
C SER A 64 -12.00 7.19 -2.41
N GLY A 65 -12.00 8.31 -1.71
CA GLY A 65 -12.11 9.63 -2.33
C GLY A 65 -13.45 9.84 -3.02
N ARG A 66 -13.42 9.98 -4.35
CA ARG A 66 -14.61 10.22 -5.18
C ARG A 66 -15.35 8.93 -5.60
N HIS A 67 -14.81 7.76 -5.32
CA HIS A 67 -15.33 6.49 -5.79
C HIS A 67 -16.18 5.79 -4.72
N PRO A 68 -17.51 5.97 -4.70
CA PRO A 68 -18.36 5.44 -3.63
C PRO A 68 -18.52 3.92 -3.69
N ASN A 69 -18.29 3.31 -4.84
CA ASN A 69 -18.51 1.89 -5.09
C ASN A 69 -17.20 1.07 -5.20
N GLY A 70 -16.07 1.73 -5.18
CA GLY A 70 -14.80 1.06 -5.43
C GLY A 70 -13.70 1.53 -4.50
N GLY A 71 -13.15 0.62 -3.71
CA GLY A 71 -11.82 0.78 -3.17
C GLY A 71 -10.81 0.59 -4.30
N GLY A 72 -9.72 1.34 -4.27
CA GLY A 72 -8.54 0.97 -5.04
C GLY A 72 -7.72 -0.05 -4.25
N SER A 73 -6.63 -0.48 -4.84
CA SER A 73 -5.74 -1.44 -4.22
C SER A 73 -4.27 -0.99 -4.27
N LEU A 74 -3.49 -1.49 -3.32
CA LEU A 74 -2.05 -1.41 -3.37
C LEU A 74 -1.51 -2.08 -4.63
N ILE A 75 -0.36 -1.64 -5.06
CA ILE A 75 0.37 -2.22 -6.20
C ILE A 75 1.54 -3.03 -5.64
N PRO A 76 1.47 -4.37 -5.63
CA PRO A 76 2.49 -5.20 -4.98
C PRO A 76 3.89 -4.99 -5.52
N ILE A 77 4.05 -4.72 -6.81
CA ILE A 77 5.37 -4.50 -7.42
C ILE A 77 6.15 -3.35 -6.77
N GLN A 78 5.47 -2.34 -6.22
CA GLN A 78 6.13 -1.25 -5.49
C GLN A 78 6.86 -1.76 -4.24
N TYR A 79 6.32 -2.78 -3.58
CA TYR A 79 6.95 -3.44 -2.43
C TYR A 79 8.11 -4.34 -2.88
N ALA A 80 7.96 -5.05 -4.00
CA ALA A 80 9.00 -5.89 -4.55
C ALA A 80 10.22 -5.08 -4.99
N THR A 81 10.03 -3.97 -5.71
CA THR A 81 11.11 -3.08 -6.14
C THR A 81 11.85 -2.49 -4.95
N MET A 82 11.14 -2.07 -3.91
CA MET A 82 11.75 -1.60 -2.67
C MET A 82 12.53 -2.69 -1.94
N ALA A 83 12.00 -3.92 -1.91
CA ALA A 83 12.71 -5.05 -1.30
C ALA A 83 14.04 -5.33 -2.01
N ILE A 84 14.05 -5.29 -3.34
CA ILE A 84 15.24 -5.56 -4.14
C ILE A 84 16.23 -4.40 -4.14
N ALA A 85 15.76 -3.17 -3.98
CA ALA A 85 16.62 -1.99 -3.85
C ALA A 85 17.49 -2.03 -2.58
N GLY A 86 17.15 -2.85 -1.60
CA GLY A 86 17.88 -3.00 -0.34
C GLY A 86 17.38 -2.08 0.77
N THR A 87 18.07 -2.14 1.91
CA THR A 87 17.73 -1.29 3.06
C THR A 87 18.11 0.17 2.83
N PRO A 88 17.37 1.12 3.43
CA PRO A 88 17.68 2.56 3.31
C PRO A 88 19.10 2.94 3.67
N ASP A 89 19.68 2.29 4.69
CA ASP A 89 21.06 2.48 5.13
C ASP A 89 22.11 1.80 4.23
N GLY A 90 21.65 1.02 3.24
CA GLY A 90 22.50 0.31 2.29
C GLY A 90 23.25 -0.90 2.85
N LYS A 91 22.95 -1.34 4.09
CA LYS A 91 23.66 -2.46 4.72
C LYS A 91 23.21 -3.83 4.21
N GLN A 92 21.95 -3.96 3.77
CA GLN A 92 21.43 -5.21 3.26
C GLN A 92 21.04 -5.06 1.79
N LYS A 93 21.43 -6.04 0.98
CA LYS A 93 21.14 -6.08 -0.45
C LYS A 93 19.63 -6.19 -0.74
N HIS A 94 18.88 -6.80 0.16
CA HIS A 94 17.43 -6.89 0.08
C HIS A 94 16.82 -6.42 1.40
N ASP A 95 15.75 -5.63 1.32
CA ASP A 95 15.04 -5.17 2.53
C ASP A 95 14.09 -6.27 3.03
N PRO A 96 14.35 -6.86 4.21
CA PRO A 96 13.57 -8.00 4.70
C PRO A 96 12.13 -7.65 5.03
N GLU A 97 11.87 -6.42 5.50
CA GLU A 97 10.53 -5.99 5.86
C GLU A 97 9.68 -5.75 4.61
N MET A 98 10.26 -5.12 3.60
CA MET A 98 9.59 -4.92 2.31
C MET A 98 9.37 -6.25 1.57
N ALA A 99 10.34 -7.18 1.65
CA ALA A 99 10.19 -8.52 1.08
C ALA A 99 9.05 -9.30 1.73
N ALA A 100 8.98 -9.30 3.06
CA ALA A 100 7.93 -9.98 3.80
C ALA A 100 6.54 -9.37 3.52
N ALA A 101 6.45 -8.04 3.46
CA ALA A 101 5.22 -7.34 3.09
C ALA A 101 4.77 -7.68 1.66
N TYR A 102 5.70 -7.66 0.69
CA TYR A 102 5.40 -8.05 -0.69
C TYR A 102 4.85 -9.47 -0.77
N LEU A 103 5.59 -10.42 -0.17
CA LEU A 103 5.21 -11.84 -0.22
C LEU A 103 3.84 -12.09 0.41
N ARG A 104 3.49 -11.35 1.48
CA ARG A 104 2.14 -11.41 2.04
C ARG A 104 1.10 -10.89 1.04
N LEU A 105 1.35 -9.76 0.38
CA LEU A 105 0.39 -9.15 -0.57
C LEU A 105 0.08 -10.06 -1.77
N VAL A 106 1.04 -10.91 -2.17
CA VAL A 106 0.88 -11.83 -3.31
C VAL A 106 0.54 -13.26 -2.90
N ALA A 107 0.66 -13.62 -1.61
CA ALA A 107 0.30 -14.95 -1.12
C ALA A 107 -1.20 -15.23 -1.21
N TYR A 108 -2.01 -14.18 -1.02
CA TYR A 108 -3.45 -14.25 -1.16
C TYR A 108 -3.84 -13.90 -2.60
N THR A 109 -3.61 -14.78 -3.51
CA THR A 109 -4.33 -14.74 -4.76
C THR A 109 -5.77 -15.17 -4.49
N GLU A 110 -6.73 -14.47 -5.08
CA GLU A 110 -8.11 -14.98 -5.19
C GLU A 110 -8.01 -16.44 -5.64
N ALA A 111 -8.86 -17.29 -5.08
CA ALA A 111 -8.82 -18.73 -5.34
C ALA A 111 -8.51 -18.98 -6.82
N PRO A 112 -7.47 -19.77 -7.13
CA PRO A 112 -7.00 -19.92 -8.49
C PRO A 112 -8.20 -20.32 -9.34
N ASP A 113 -8.43 -19.59 -10.42
CA ASP A 113 -9.33 -20.06 -11.46
C ASP A 113 -8.85 -21.46 -11.79
N LYS A 114 -9.69 -22.47 -11.57
CA LYS A 114 -9.35 -23.91 -11.77
C LYS A 114 -8.80 -24.20 -13.17
N ASN A 115 -8.97 -23.25 -14.09
CA ASN A 115 -8.51 -23.30 -15.46
C ASN A 115 -7.30 -22.40 -15.76
N ALA A 116 -6.80 -21.64 -14.77
CA ALA A 116 -5.60 -20.82 -14.95
C ALA A 116 -4.35 -21.64 -14.61
N PRO A 117 -3.24 -21.51 -15.36
CA PRO A 117 -1.97 -22.09 -14.96
C PRO A 117 -1.59 -21.64 -13.55
N ASP A 118 -1.25 -22.57 -12.67
CA ASP A 118 -1.05 -22.42 -11.22
C ASP A 118 0.02 -21.40 -10.78
N TYR A 119 0.63 -20.67 -11.68
CA TYR A 119 1.83 -19.89 -11.40
C TYR A 119 1.74 -18.40 -11.75
N LEU A 120 0.65 -17.95 -12.32
CA LEU A 120 0.50 -16.53 -12.65
C LEU A 120 -0.73 -15.94 -11.94
N PRO A 121 -0.53 -15.17 -10.87
CA PRO A 121 -1.59 -14.31 -10.35
C PRO A 121 -2.08 -13.39 -11.48
N LYS A 122 -3.40 -13.19 -11.58
CA LYS A 122 -3.96 -12.18 -12.49
C LYS A 122 -3.19 -10.87 -12.37
N ALA A 123 -2.72 -10.35 -13.48
CA ALA A 123 -1.99 -9.09 -13.61
C ALA A 123 -0.50 -9.08 -13.16
N SER A 124 0.12 -10.21 -12.87
CA SER A 124 1.57 -10.24 -12.65
C SER A 124 2.33 -10.20 -13.96
N THR A 125 3.39 -9.41 -14.00
CA THR A 125 4.36 -9.41 -15.10
C THR A 125 5.38 -10.52 -14.91
N CYS A 126 6.10 -10.90 -15.97
CA CYS A 126 7.24 -11.81 -15.84
C CYS A 126 8.27 -11.29 -14.85
N HIS A 127 8.52 -9.99 -14.87
CA HIS A 127 9.45 -9.33 -13.94
C HIS A 127 9.02 -9.46 -12.48
N GLU A 128 7.73 -9.25 -12.18
CA GLU A 128 7.20 -9.44 -10.83
C GLU A 128 7.34 -10.89 -10.36
N LEU A 129 7.12 -11.86 -11.25
CA LEU A 129 7.32 -13.27 -10.94
C LEU A 129 8.78 -13.59 -10.64
N GLU A 130 9.72 -13.02 -11.41
CA GLU A 130 11.16 -13.17 -11.16
C GLU A 130 11.56 -12.58 -9.81
N MET A 131 11.08 -11.39 -9.47
CA MET A 131 11.30 -10.77 -8.16
C MET A 131 10.76 -11.66 -7.03
N LYS A 132 9.58 -12.21 -7.19
CA LYS A 132 9.00 -13.13 -6.19
C LYS A 132 9.88 -14.35 -5.99
N LYS A 133 10.27 -15.02 -7.08
CA LYS A 133 11.16 -16.20 -7.03
C LYS A 133 12.51 -15.86 -6.39
N LEU A 134 13.08 -14.71 -6.72
CA LEU A 134 14.34 -14.26 -6.14
C LEU A 134 14.23 -14.12 -4.62
N LEU A 135 13.20 -13.43 -4.13
CA LEU A 135 13.01 -13.20 -2.70
C LEU A 135 12.73 -14.50 -1.95
N GLU A 136 11.91 -15.39 -2.51
CA GLU A 136 11.65 -16.71 -1.93
C GLU A 136 12.92 -17.58 -1.87
N ALA A 137 13.76 -17.55 -2.92
CA ALA A 137 15.04 -18.25 -2.97
C ALA A 137 16.06 -17.72 -1.94
N GLN A 138 15.97 -16.43 -1.58
CA GLN A 138 16.77 -15.84 -0.51
C GLN A 138 16.24 -16.20 0.90
N GLY A 139 15.18 -16.98 1.00
CA GLY A 139 14.63 -17.45 2.25
C GLY A 139 13.61 -16.51 2.90
N PHE A 140 13.24 -15.41 2.25
CA PHE A 140 12.18 -14.55 2.77
C PHE A 140 10.83 -15.26 2.80
N ARG A 141 9.99 -14.89 3.75
CA ARG A 141 8.65 -15.46 3.94
C ARG A 141 7.63 -14.34 4.10
N PRO A 142 6.35 -14.58 3.77
CA PRO A 142 5.28 -13.63 4.04
C PRO A 142 5.25 -13.23 5.51
N GLU A 143 5.07 -11.93 5.77
CA GLU A 143 4.79 -11.47 7.12
C GLU A 143 3.42 -11.95 7.61
N PRO A 144 3.19 -12.08 8.93
CA PRO A 144 1.86 -12.27 9.47
C PRO A 144 1.01 -11.01 9.22
N ASP A 145 -0.31 -11.14 9.34
CA ASP A 145 -1.20 -10.00 9.25
C ASP A 145 -0.83 -8.94 10.30
N PRO A 146 -0.66 -7.68 9.89
CA PRO A 146 -0.32 -6.60 10.81
C PRO A 146 -1.38 -6.47 11.91
N GLN A 147 -0.95 -6.26 13.14
CA GLN A 147 -1.83 -6.06 14.29
C GLN A 147 -1.48 -4.77 15.01
N GLY A 148 -2.44 -4.22 15.72
CA GLY A 148 -2.25 -3.03 16.53
C GLY A 148 -3.21 -1.90 16.18
N ASN A 149 -2.85 -0.69 16.61
CA ASN A 149 -3.58 0.54 16.32
C ASN A 149 -2.67 1.51 15.56
N LEU A 150 -3.22 2.18 14.58
CA LEU A 150 -2.56 3.25 13.84
C LEU A 150 -3.48 4.46 13.76
N ALA A 151 -3.06 5.57 14.35
CA ALA A 151 -3.74 6.85 14.25
C ALA A 151 -3.00 7.76 13.26
N LEU A 152 -3.68 8.16 12.21
CA LEU A 152 -3.20 9.09 11.19
C LEU A 152 -3.91 10.43 11.35
N GLY A 153 -3.47 11.23 12.32
CA GLY A 153 -4.14 12.48 12.70
C GLY A 153 -4.36 13.45 11.55
N TYR A 154 -3.35 13.61 10.67
CA TYR A 154 -3.47 14.45 9.47
C TYR A 154 -4.43 13.91 8.41
N GLY A 155 -4.78 12.63 8.47
CA GLY A 155 -5.75 12.00 7.60
C GLY A 155 -7.12 11.83 8.23
N CYS A 156 -7.28 12.19 9.50
CA CYS A 156 -8.46 11.87 10.32
C CYS A 156 -8.86 10.39 10.23
N VAL A 157 -7.86 9.52 10.23
CA VAL A 157 -8.05 8.06 10.12
C VAL A 157 -7.47 7.38 11.34
N SER A 158 -8.21 6.46 11.91
CA SER A 158 -7.72 5.51 12.90
C SER A 158 -8.02 4.09 12.44
N VAL A 159 -7.05 3.22 12.58
CA VAL A 159 -7.17 1.82 12.18
C VAL A 159 -6.85 0.95 13.39
N GLN A 160 -7.74 0.03 13.70
CA GLN A 160 -7.51 -1.02 14.69
C GLN A 160 -7.49 -2.36 13.96
N ARG A 161 -6.42 -3.13 14.15
CA ARG A 161 -6.27 -4.47 13.57
C ARG A 161 -6.07 -5.53 14.62
N ARG A 162 -6.70 -6.68 14.38
CA ARG A 162 -6.49 -7.95 15.09
C ARG A 162 -6.34 -9.06 14.05
N SER A 163 -6.07 -10.27 14.50
CA SER A 163 -5.73 -11.42 13.64
C SER A 163 -6.67 -11.62 12.44
N ASN A 164 -7.95 -11.43 12.61
CA ASN A 164 -8.96 -11.75 11.59
C ASN A 164 -9.91 -10.60 11.25
N TRP A 165 -9.66 -9.40 11.78
CA TRP A 165 -10.47 -8.23 11.45
C TRP A 165 -9.66 -6.92 11.49
N ALA A 166 -10.17 -5.94 10.78
CA ALA A 166 -9.67 -4.58 10.83
C ALA A 166 -10.86 -3.61 10.83
N ALA A 167 -10.83 -2.64 11.75
CA ALA A 167 -11.80 -1.55 11.78
C ALA A 167 -11.11 -0.25 11.39
N VAL A 168 -11.70 0.48 10.44
CA VAL A 168 -11.17 1.75 9.95
C VAL A 168 -12.17 2.84 10.28
N VAL A 169 -11.81 3.74 11.19
CA VAL A 169 -12.62 4.93 11.50
C VAL A 169 -12.04 6.10 10.74
N ARG A 170 -12.86 6.74 9.93
CA ARG A 170 -12.50 7.98 9.26
C ARG A 170 -13.45 9.09 9.64
N GLY A 171 -12.85 10.20 10.06
CA GLY A 171 -13.55 11.46 10.32
C GLY A 171 -13.20 12.53 9.28
N HIS A 172 -13.60 13.74 9.61
CA HIS A 172 -13.24 14.97 8.91
C HIS A 172 -13.17 16.13 9.88
N SER A 173 -12.67 17.25 9.46
CA SER A 173 -12.63 18.47 10.24
C SER A 173 -12.80 19.69 9.31
N ARG A 174 -12.84 20.88 9.88
CA ARG A 174 -12.82 22.10 9.06
C ARG A 174 -11.53 22.28 8.23
N TYR A 175 -10.49 21.53 8.54
CA TYR A 175 -9.19 21.58 7.84
C TYR A 175 -8.96 20.39 6.91
N LEU A 176 -9.80 19.38 7.01
CA LEU A 176 -9.66 18.15 6.22
C LEU A 176 -11.01 17.77 5.63
N TRP A 177 -11.05 17.64 4.35
CA TRP A 177 -12.25 17.31 3.60
C TRP A 177 -12.83 15.95 3.98
N ALA A 178 -14.14 15.90 4.14
CA ALA A 178 -14.86 14.67 4.42
C ALA A 178 -14.79 13.70 3.22
N ALA A 179 -14.88 14.23 2.02
CA ALA A 179 -14.84 13.47 0.78
C ALA A 179 -14.41 14.37 -0.38
N GLU A 180 -13.91 13.76 -1.41
CA GLU A 180 -13.74 14.40 -2.71
C GLU A 180 -15.07 14.40 -3.45
N HIS A 181 -15.46 15.54 -4.00
CA HIS A 181 -16.67 15.68 -4.77
C HIS A 181 -16.34 15.86 -6.25
N TYR A 182 -16.85 14.95 -7.07
CA TYR A 182 -16.69 15.01 -8.51
C TYR A 182 -17.97 14.53 -9.18
N LEU A 183 -18.71 15.46 -9.78
CA LEU A 183 -20.07 15.23 -10.29
C LEU A 183 -20.27 13.95 -11.13
N PRO A 184 -19.40 13.65 -12.10
CA PRO A 184 -19.56 12.43 -12.88
C PRO A 184 -19.43 11.13 -12.10
N ALA A 185 -18.77 11.16 -10.93
CA ALA A 185 -18.51 9.96 -10.14
C ALA A 185 -19.29 9.90 -8.82
N ASN A 186 -19.62 11.05 -8.21
CA ASN A 186 -20.11 11.04 -6.85
C ASN A 186 -20.87 12.32 -6.44
N PHE A 187 -22.20 12.22 -6.30
CA PHE A 187 -23.03 13.25 -5.68
C PHE A 187 -23.06 13.16 -4.15
N TYR A 188 -22.82 11.98 -3.59
CA TYR A 188 -23.05 11.65 -2.18
C TYR A 188 -21.75 11.38 -1.41
N GLY A 189 -20.63 11.85 -1.88
CA GLY A 189 -19.29 11.61 -1.31
C GLY A 189 -19.18 11.91 0.18
N ARG A 190 -19.91 12.90 0.67
CA ARG A 190 -19.90 13.26 2.10
C ARG A 190 -20.27 12.08 3.03
N TYR A 191 -21.09 11.15 2.58
CA TYR A 191 -21.51 10.01 3.38
C TYR A 191 -20.41 8.96 3.57
N LEU A 192 -19.35 9.02 2.80
CA LEU A 192 -18.22 8.09 2.94
C LEU A 192 -17.42 8.30 4.23
N ALA A 193 -17.41 9.52 4.76
CA ALA A 193 -16.62 9.88 5.94
C ALA A 193 -17.44 10.31 7.16
N HIS A 194 -18.78 10.36 7.06
CA HIS A 194 -19.65 10.80 8.15
C HIS A 194 -19.97 9.63 9.09
N GLY A 195 -19.05 9.34 10.01
CA GLY A 195 -19.25 8.32 11.04
C GLY A 195 -19.25 6.89 10.51
N ARG A 196 -18.66 6.64 9.35
CA ARG A 196 -18.59 5.29 8.79
C ARG A 196 -17.50 4.48 9.49
N LEU A 197 -17.89 3.31 9.96
CA LEU A 197 -17.02 2.31 10.56
C LEU A 197 -17.10 1.00 9.75
N PRO A 198 -16.32 0.81 8.68
CA PRO A 198 -16.19 -0.49 8.04
C PRO A 198 -15.31 -1.40 8.91
N ILE A 199 -15.76 -2.61 9.10
CA ILE A 199 -15.11 -3.68 9.86
C ILE A 199 -14.75 -4.81 8.90
#